data_b3f1704c058e4df8df0d2af1e22801f0
#
_entry.id   b3f1704c058e4df8df0d2af1e22801f0
#
_cell.length_a   1.000
_cell.length_b   1.000
_cell.length_c   1.000
_cell.angle_alpha   90.00
_cell.angle_beta   90.00
_cell.angle_gamma   90.00
#
_symmetry.space_group_name_H-M   'P 1'
#
loop_
_entity.id
_entity.type
_entity.pdbx_description
1 polymer ?
#
loop_
_entity_poly.entity_id
_entity_poly.type
_entity_poly.pdbx_seq_one_letter_code
_entity_poly.pdbx_strand_id
1 'polypeptide(L)'
;MPTIDTYRKQAKQLIRWHRERNYSIGEKFRLLERYRLLTDIEALNTPLPLTVAQEIVAVEAGFENWAVLKASAHTDPISSGVEGEPKFLGTVPILFVRDVTRAVAFYVDRLGFQIDFLHGNPPFYASVSRDRSCLHLRFVHEPNFAALAARETSLILATIEVRHVKTLFEGYERRGVEFSQRLVRQAWGGIDFHVRDLDSNVISFVEYRRSDNATE
;
A
#
# COMPACT_ATOMS: atom_id res chain seq x y z
N MET A 1 7.03 7.12 8.64
CA MET A 1 6.40 6.15 9.54
C MET A 1 4.89 6.36 9.47
N PRO A 2 4.06 5.31 9.64
CA PRO A 2 2.62 5.48 9.74
C PRO A 2 2.26 6.37 10.93
N THR A 3 1.18 7.15 10.81
CA THR A 3 0.70 8.01 11.90
C THR A 3 -0.06 7.19 12.95
N ILE A 4 -0.24 7.74 14.17
CA ILE A 4 -1.05 7.07 15.20
C ILE A 4 -2.49 6.80 14.72
N ASP A 5 -3.03 7.64 13.84
CA ASP A 5 -4.36 7.43 13.29
C ASP A 5 -4.41 6.27 12.29
N THR A 6 -3.33 6.01 11.58
CA THR A 6 -3.19 4.80 10.74
C THR A 6 -3.29 3.55 11.63
N TYR A 7 -2.55 3.50 12.72
CA TYR A 7 -2.59 2.39 13.66
C TYR A 7 -3.95 2.25 14.36
N ARG A 8 -4.62 3.36 14.69
CA ARG A 8 -6.01 3.34 15.21
C ARG A 8 -7.00 2.76 14.21
N LYS A 9 -6.85 3.09 12.92
CA LYS A 9 -7.66 2.54 11.83
C LYS A 9 -7.43 1.04 11.68
N GLN A 10 -6.17 0.60 11.75
CA GLN A 10 -5.82 -0.83 11.71
C GLN A 10 -6.46 -1.59 12.87
N ALA A 11 -6.40 -1.07 14.11
CA ALA A 11 -7.04 -1.70 15.26
C ALA A 11 -8.57 -1.82 15.10
N LYS A 12 -9.23 -0.79 14.58
CA LYS A 12 -10.67 -0.83 14.26
C LYS A 12 -10.97 -1.84 13.14
N GLN A 13 -10.08 -1.96 12.16
CA GLN A 13 -10.21 -2.93 11.07
C GLN A 13 -10.10 -4.37 11.57
N LEU A 14 -9.19 -4.68 12.50
CA LEU A 14 -9.11 -6.00 13.13
C LEU A 14 -10.41 -6.36 13.85
N ILE A 15 -11.03 -5.42 14.59
CA ILE A 15 -12.33 -5.64 15.25
C ILE A 15 -13.42 -5.94 14.21
N ARG A 16 -13.43 -5.22 13.11
CA ARG A 16 -14.36 -5.46 12.01
C ARG A 16 -14.19 -6.86 11.43
N TRP A 17 -12.96 -7.25 11.08
CA TRP A 17 -12.65 -8.58 10.56
C TRP A 17 -13.04 -9.71 11.53
N HIS A 18 -12.79 -9.51 12.81
CA HIS A 18 -13.21 -10.45 13.84
C HIS A 18 -14.74 -10.64 13.88
N ARG A 19 -15.49 -9.51 13.81
CA ARG A 19 -16.97 -9.53 13.75
C ARG A 19 -17.50 -10.21 12.48
N GLU A 20 -16.82 -10.01 11.35
CA GLU A 20 -17.12 -10.62 10.06
C GLU A 20 -16.62 -12.08 9.97
N ARG A 21 -16.09 -12.64 11.09
CA ARG A 21 -15.56 -14.00 11.19
C ARG A 21 -14.50 -14.34 10.13
N ASN A 22 -13.62 -13.39 9.84
CA ASN A 22 -12.50 -13.59 8.93
C ASN A 22 -11.41 -14.43 9.61
N TYR A 23 -11.07 -15.58 9.01
CA TYR A 23 -10.09 -16.52 9.57
C TYR A 23 -8.67 -15.96 9.71
N SER A 24 -8.28 -14.97 8.91
CA SER A 24 -6.97 -14.34 9.04
C SER A 24 -6.74 -13.62 10.37
N ILE A 25 -7.81 -13.42 11.17
CA ILE A 25 -7.69 -12.85 12.51
C ILE A 25 -6.92 -13.76 13.47
N GLY A 26 -6.93 -15.09 13.25
CA GLY A 26 -6.22 -16.06 14.08
C GLY A 26 -4.71 -15.80 14.10
N GLU A 27 -4.11 -15.53 12.94
CA GLU A 27 -2.68 -15.16 12.84
C GLU A 27 -2.37 -13.90 13.65
N LYS A 28 -3.28 -12.92 13.63
CA LYS A 28 -3.12 -11.67 14.38
C LYS A 28 -3.18 -11.88 15.88
N PHE A 29 -4.07 -12.73 16.37
CA PHE A 29 -4.11 -13.10 17.79
C PHE A 29 -2.81 -13.78 18.25
N ARG A 30 -2.25 -14.65 17.43
CA ARG A 30 -1.02 -15.41 17.75
C ARG A 30 0.24 -14.54 17.84
N LEU A 31 0.18 -13.27 17.44
CA LEU A 31 1.26 -12.29 17.71
C LEU A 31 1.39 -11.99 19.21
N LEU A 32 0.33 -12.16 19.99
CA LEU A 32 0.37 -11.98 21.44
C LEU A 32 0.65 -13.31 22.12
N GLU A 33 1.67 -13.39 22.97
CA GLU A 33 2.14 -14.61 23.62
C GLU A 33 1.00 -15.38 24.31
N ARG A 34 0.08 -14.68 24.99
CA ARG A 34 -1.08 -15.27 25.67
C ARG A 34 -2.09 -15.97 24.74
N TYR A 35 -2.01 -15.70 23.43
CA TYR A 35 -2.90 -16.27 22.42
C TYR A 35 -2.16 -17.15 21.40
N ARG A 36 -0.88 -17.42 21.63
CA ARG A 36 0.01 -18.09 20.68
C ARG A 36 -0.47 -19.47 20.23
N LEU A 37 -1.16 -20.18 21.10
CA LEU A 37 -1.63 -21.55 20.85
C LEU A 37 -3.08 -21.62 20.35
N LEU A 38 -3.77 -20.49 20.18
CA LEU A 38 -5.14 -20.52 19.68
C LEU A 38 -5.21 -21.01 18.23
N THR A 39 -6.15 -21.90 17.98
CA THR A 39 -6.60 -22.21 16.61
C THR A 39 -7.38 -21.02 16.04
N ASP A 40 -7.58 -20.99 14.71
CA ASP A 40 -8.35 -19.92 14.07
C ASP A 40 -9.81 -19.88 14.56
N ILE A 41 -10.40 -21.04 14.84
CA ILE A 41 -11.76 -21.14 15.37
C ILE A 41 -11.83 -20.58 16.80
N GLU A 42 -10.87 -20.90 17.65
CA GLU A 42 -10.80 -20.36 19.02
C GLU A 42 -10.56 -18.85 19.01
N ALA A 43 -9.70 -18.36 18.14
CA ALA A 43 -9.47 -16.93 17.97
C ALA A 43 -10.76 -16.20 17.55
N LEU A 44 -11.55 -16.77 16.64
CA LEU A 44 -12.84 -16.21 16.23
C LEU A 44 -13.90 -16.21 17.34
N ASN A 45 -13.75 -17.07 18.32
CA ASN A 45 -14.66 -17.16 19.47
C ASN A 45 -14.15 -16.39 20.70
N THR A 46 -12.88 -15.94 20.66
CA THR A 46 -12.28 -15.14 21.74
C THR A 46 -12.65 -13.65 21.53
N PRO A 47 -13.17 -12.97 22.57
CA PRO A 47 -13.49 -11.53 22.44
C PRO A 47 -12.30 -10.70 22.00
N LEU A 48 -12.49 -9.79 21.03
CA LEU A 48 -11.48 -8.84 20.57
C LEU A 48 -11.87 -7.41 20.93
N PRO A 49 -11.66 -6.94 22.18
CA PRO A 49 -11.86 -5.54 22.55
C PRO A 49 -10.81 -4.65 21.88
N LEU A 50 -11.10 -3.34 21.79
CA LEU A 50 -10.22 -2.36 21.14
C LEU A 50 -8.79 -2.35 21.73
N THR A 51 -8.67 -2.56 23.03
CA THR A 51 -7.36 -2.61 23.72
C THR A 51 -6.50 -3.76 23.23
N VAL A 52 -7.08 -4.95 23.03
CA VAL A 52 -6.37 -6.12 22.48
C VAL A 52 -6.04 -5.90 20.99
N ALA A 53 -6.95 -5.33 20.22
CA ALA A 53 -6.67 -4.99 18.83
C ALA A 53 -5.54 -3.98 18.69
N GLN A 54 -5.47 -2.97 19.57
CA GLN A 54 -4.38 -1.99 19.64
C GLN A 54 -3.05 -2.65 20.03
N GLU A 55 -3.07 -3.58 20.97
CA GLU A 55 -1.88 -4.33 21.37
C GLU A 55 -1.34 -5.18 20.22
N ILE A 56 -2.21 -5.90 19.50
CA ILE A 56 -1.85 -6.65 18.30
C ILE A 56 -1.16 -5.74 17.27
N VAL A 57 -1.76 -4.59 16.98
CA VAL A 57 -1.20 -3.63 16.02
C VAL A 57 0.15 -3.10 16.47
N ALA A 58 0.34 -2.85 17.77
CA ALA A 58 1.61 -2.38 18.30
C ALA A 58 2.72 -3.43 18.14
N VAL A 59 2.43 -4.68 18.48
CA VAL A 59 3.39 -5.81 18.35
C VAL A 59 3.70 -6.07 16.88
N GLU A 60 2.69 -6.05 16.00
CA GLU A 60 2.89 -6.21 14.55
C GLU A 60 3.78 -5.10 13.96
N ALA A 61 3.68 -3.89 14.49
CA ALA A 61 4.52 -2.75 14.09
C ALA A 61 5.91 -2.73 14.76
N GLY A 62 6.26 -3.76 15.54
CA GLY A 62 7.56 -3.91 16.20
C GLY A 62 7.71 -3.13 17.52
N PHE A 63 6.61 -2.71 18.13
CA PHE A 63 6.60 -2.01 19.43
C PHE A 63 6.17 -2.96 20.55
N GLU A 64 6.73 -2.77 21.72
CA GLU A 64 6.43 -3.57 22.91
C GLU A 64 4.94 -3.51 23.31
N ASN A 65 4.35 -2.33 23.21
CA ASN A 65 2.94 -2.09 23.54
C ASN A 65 2.39 -0.84 22.87
N TRP A 66 1.07 -0.64 22.98
CA TRP A 66 0.38 0.52 22.41
C TRP A 66 0.83 1.87 22.95
N ALA A 67 1.26 1.95 24.22
CA ALA A 67 1.74 3.19 24.81
C ALA A 67 3.09 3.61 24.20
N VAL A 68 4.01 2.66 23.99
CA VAL A 68 5.30 2.89 23.33
C VAL A 68 5.10 3.31 21.87
N LEU A 69 4.23 2.62 21.14
CA LEU A 69 3.86 3.00 19.78
C LEU A 69 3.30 4.42 19.73
N LYS A 70 2.38 4.75 20.64
CA LYS A 70 1.78 6.08 20.72
C LYS A 70 2.83 7.16 21.05
N ALA A 71 3.77 6.90 21.94
CA ALA A 71 4.83 7.85 22.28
C ALA A 71 5.79 8.08 21.11
N SER A 72 6.17 7.04 20.38
CA SER A 72 7.06 7.15 19.20
C SER A 72 6.38 7.81 17.99
N ALA A 73 5.06 7.65 17.85
CA ALA A 73 4.29 8.30 16.79
C ALA A 73 4.02 9.81 17.06
N HIS A 74 4.42 10.34 18.22
CA HIS A 74 4.27 11.75 18.57
C HIS A 74 5.48 12.62 18.18
N THR A 75 6.49 12.08 17.53
CA THR A 75 7.72 12.81 17.18
C THR A 75 7.76 13.42 15.78
N ASP A 76 6.67 13.40 15.03
CA ASP A 76 6.56 14.25 13.84
C ASP A 76 6.04 15.63 14.24
N PRO A 77 6.71 16.74 13.84
CA PRO A 77 6.19 18.07 14.09
C PRO A 77 4.94 18.26 13.22
N ILE A 78 3.77 18.01 13.82
CA ILE A 78 2.52 18.47 13.23
C ILE A 78 2.56 19.99 13.31
N SER A 79 2.76 20.63 12.16
CA SER A 79 2.49 22.07 12.02
C SER A 79 1.15 22.38 12.68
N SER A 80 1.14 23.35 13.57
CA SER A 80 -0.01 23.91 14.24
C SER A 80 -1.07 24.38 13.23
N GLY A 81 -1.91 23.45 12.77
CA GLY A 81 -3.14 23.77 12.06
C GLY A 81 -4.28 23.87 13.07
N VAL A 82 -5.10 24.87 12.93
CA VAL A 82 -6.32 25.07 13.70
C VAL A 82 -7.13 23.77 13.73
N GLU A 83 -7.49 23.28 14.93
CA GLU A 83 -8.36 22.12 15.07
C GLU A 83 -9.66 22.36 14.30
N GLY A 84 -9.91 21.54 13.26
CA GLY A 84 -11.19 21.53 12.54
C GLY A 84 -11.13 21.77 11.04
N GLU A 85 -10.03 22.23 10.44
CA GLU A 85 -9.98 22.39 8.99
C GLU A 85 -9.67 21.08 8.26
N PRO A 86 -10.44 20.73 7.20
CA PRO A 86 -10.16 19.56 6.36
C PRO A 86 -8.77 19.66 5.73
N LYS A 87 -7.95 18.60 5.86
CA LYS A 87 -6.62 18.54 5.26
C LYS A 87 -6.53 17.35 4.30
N PHE A 88 -6.17 17.64 3.04
CA PHE A 88 -5.87 16.59 2.07
C PHE A 88 -4.49 15.98 2.38
N LEU A 89 -4.45 14.67 2.63
CA LEU A 89 -3.22 13.97 3.03
C LEU A 89 -2.54 13.24 1.87
N GLY A 90 -3.28 12.98 0.79
CA GLY A 90 -2.77 12.29 -0.38
C GLY A 90 -3.89 11.71 -1.25
N THR A 91 -3.49 11.15 -2.36
CA THR A 91 -4.37 10.42 -3.28
C THR A 91 -3.84 9.01 -3.46
N VAL A 92 -4.72 8.02 -3.46
CA VAL A 92 -4.37 6.62 -3.69
C VAL A 92 -5.08 6.14 -4.94
N PRO A 93 -4.37 5.83 -6.03
CA PRO A 93 -4.95 5.22 -7.22
C PRO A 93 -5.52 3.83 -6.90
N ILE A 94 -6.66 3.50 -7.52
CA ILE A 94 -7.27 2.16 -7.47
C ILE A 94 -7.12 1.54 -8.85
N LEU A 95 -6.32 0.49 -8.95
CA LEU A 95 -6.10 -0.27 -10.17
C LEU A 95 -7.04 -1.48 -10.21
N PHE A 96 -7.63 -1.73 -11.36
CA PHE A 96 -8.55 -2.84 -11.53
C PHE A 96 -7.82 -4.07 -12.05
N VAL A 97 -8.05 -5.22 -11.40
CA VAL A 97 -7.37 -6.47 -11.68
C VAL A 97 -8.35 -7.64 -11.69
N ARG A 98 -8.06 -8.66 -12.49
CA ARG A 98 -8.89 -9.89 -12.60
C ARG A 98 -8.60 -10.90 -11.51
N ASP A 99 -7.45 -10.79 -10.85
CA ASP A 99 -7.02 -11.64 -9.75
C ASP A 99 -6.14 -10.84 -8.80
N VAL A 100 -6.69 -10.53 -7.63
CA VAL A 100 -5.99 -9.71 -6.61
C VAL A 100 -4.76 -10.43 -6.09
N THR A 101 -4.81 -11.75 -5.86
CA THR A 101 -3.67 -12.50 -5.34
C THR A 101 -2.50 -12.49 -6.32
N ARG A 102 -2.78 -12.74 -7.59
CA ARG A 102 -1.78 -12.72 -8.65
C ARG A 102 -1.21 -11.31 -8.88
N ALA A 103 -2.06 -10.29 -8.84
CA ALA A 103 -1.64 -8.91 -8.97
C ALA A 103 -0.73 -8.50 -7.80
N VAL A 104 -1.12 -8.79 -6.56
CA VAL A 104 -0.30 -8.52 -5.36
C VAL A 104 1.08 -9.18 -5.49
N ALA A 105 1.15 -10.45 -5.90
CA ALA A 105 2.43 -11.13 -6.11
C ALA A 105 3.31 -10.38 -7.13
N PHE A 106 2.75 -9.88 -8.22
CA PHE A 106 3.47 -9.06 -9.19
C PHE A 106 4.04 -7.78 -8.56
N TYR A 107 3.22 -7.03 -7.83
CA TYR A 107 3.68 -5.79 -7.18
C TYR A 107 4.75 -6.04 -6.12
N VAL A 108 4.63 -7.11 -5.35
CA VAL A 108 5.62 -7.48 -4.32
C VAL A 108 6.91 -7.99 -4.96
N ASP A 109 6.84 -9.03 -5.78
CA ASP A 109 8.01 -9.76 -6.26
C ASP A 109 8.76 -8.98 -7.35
N ARG A 110 8.04 -8.30 -8.23
CA ARG A 110 8.63 -7.60 -9.38
C ARG A 110 8.92 -6.14 -9.08
N LEU A 111 8.00 -5.42 -8.42
CA LEU A 111 8.13 -3.99 -8.19
C LEU A 111 8.63 -3.64 -6.79
N GLY A 112 8.69 -4.61 -5.86
CA GLY A 112 9.23 -4.44 -4.51
C GLY A 112 8.31 -3.64 -3.58
N PHE A 113 7.01 -3.72 -3.81
CA PHE A 113 6.00 -3.22 -2.87
C PHE A 113 5.84 -4.18 -1.70
N GLN A 114 5.21 -3.72 -0.64
CA GLN A 114 4.81 -4.50 0.52
C GLN A 114 3.29 -4.54 0.59
N ILE A 115 2.74 -5.63 1.14
CA ILE A 115 1.30 -5.76 1.36
C ILE A 115 0.94 -5.01 2.62
N ASP A 116 0.03 -4.03 2.52
CA ASP A 116 -0.54 -3.37 3.69
C ASP A 116 -1.73 -4.19 4.22
N PHE A 117 -2.61 -4.63 3.32
CA PHE A 117 -3.71 -5.54 3.64
C PHE A 117 -4.26 -6.27 2.41
N LEU A 118 -4.93 -7.39 2.68
CA LEU A 118 -5.79 -8.13 1.77
C LEU A 118 -7.19 -8.18 2.36
N HIS A 119 -8.22 -8.04 1.53
CA HIS A 119 -9.60 -8.09 1.97
C HIS A 119 -10.42 -9.08 1.13
N GLY A 120 -11.17 -9.95 1.83
CA GLY A 120 -12.00 -11.01 1.25
C GLY A 120 -11.31 -12.39 1.22
N ASN A 121 -12.11 -13.44 1.03
CA ASN A 121 -11.65 -14.81 0.82
C ASN A 121 -12.54 -15.48 -0.25
N PRO A 122 -12.09 -15.60 -1.50
CA PRO A 122 -10.80 -15.10 -2.03
C PRO A 122 -10.69 -13.56 -1.97
N PRO A 123 -9.45 -13.01 -1.96
CA PRO A 123 -9.26 -11.57 -1.88
C PRO A 123 -9.87 -10.85 -3.09
N PHE A 124 -10.67 -9.79 -2.82
CA PHE A 124 -11.23 -8.95 -3.87
C PHE A 124 -10.72 -7.50 -3.81
N TYR A 125 -9.97 -7.17 -2.76
CA TYR A 125 -9.37 -5.86 -2.57
C TYR A 125 -8.04 -5.98 -1.82
N ALA A 126 -7.05 -5.18 -2.22
CA ALA A 126 -5.75 -5.12 -1.56
C ALA A 126 -5.21 -3.69 -1.52
N SER A 127 -4.32 -3.44 -0.57
CA SER A 127 -3.42 -2.29 -0.57
C SER A 127 -1.99 -2.78 -0.61
N VAL A 128 -1.18 -2.16 -1.47
CA VAL A 128 0.25 -2.36 -1.53
C VAL A 128 0.96 -1.01 -1.47
N SER A 129 2.05 -0.94 -0.72
CA SER A 129 2.82 0.29 -0.57
C SER A 129 4.32 0.07 -0.72
N ARG A 130 5.02 1.13 -1.11
CA ARG A 130 6.46 1.20 -1.11
C ARG A 130 6.89 2.63 -0.79
N ASP A 131 7.68 2.79 0.26
CA ASP A 131 8.07 4.09 0.80
C ASP A 131 6.82 4.96 1.12
N ARG A 132 6.60 6.03 0.39
CA ARG A 132 5.44 6.92 0.54
C ARG A 132 4.35 6.69 -0.51
N SER A 133 4.56 5.76 -1.42
CA SER A 133 3.61 5.46 -2.50
C SER A 133 2.71 4.30 -2.10
N CYS A 134 1.41 4.45 -2.34
CA CYS A 134 0.39 3.45 -2.08
C CYS A 134 -0.47 3.26 -3.33
N LEU A 135 -0.81 2.01 -3.61
CA LEU A 135 -1.74 1.62 -4.67
C LEU A 135 -2.76 0.66 -4.09
N HIS A 136 -4.02 0.82 -4.48
CA HIS A 136 -5.04 -0.16 -4.18
C HIS A 136 -5.32 -1.03 -5.41
N LEU A 137 -5.57 -2.31 -5.19
CA LEU A 137 -5.92 -3.29 -6.21
C LEU A 137 -7.33 -3.79 -5.94
N ARG A 138 -8.21 -3.68 -6.94
CA ARG A 138 -9.59 -4.10 -6.81
C ARG A 138 -9.95 -5.12 -7.87
N PHE A 139 -10.55 -6.23 -7.45
CA PHE A 139 -11.10 -7.23 -8.35
C PHE A 139 -12.22 -6.65 -9.21
N VAL A 140 -12.16 -6.93 -10.51
CA VAL A 140 -13.24 -6.72 -11.46
C VAL A 140 -13.29 -7.91 -12.44
N HIS A 141 -14.48 -8.29 -12.90
CA HIS A 141 -14.63 -9.39 -13.85
C HIS A 141 -13.97 -9.07 -15.20
N GLU A 142 -14.17 -7.83 -15.68
CA GLU A 142 -13.57 -7.35 -16.92
C GLU A 142 -12.98 -5.95 -16.66
N PRO A 143 -11.63 -5.81 -16.65
CA PRO A 143 -11.01 -4.50 -16.58
C PRO A 143 -11.33 -3.72 -17.86
N ASN A 144 -12.21 -2.72 -17.78
CA ASN A 144 -12.61 -1.89 -18.92
C ASN A 144 -11.43 -1.14 -19.56
N PHE A 145 -10.30 -1.03 -18.85
CA PHE A 145 -9.09 -0.36 -19.33
C PHE A 145 -8.33 -1.15 -20.40
N ALA A 146 -8.48 -2.48 -20.50
CA ALA A 146 -7.80 -3.24 -21.53
C ALA A 146 -8.24 -2.82 -22.95
N ALA A 147 -9.54 -2.61 -23.16
CA ALA A 147 -10.06 -2.11 -24.42
C ALA A 147 -9.69 -0.65 -24.68
N LEU A 148 -9.65 0.18 -23.64
CA LEU A 148 -9.22 1.58 -23.75
C LEU A 148 -7.72 1.67 -24.01
N ALA A 149 -6.90 0.91 -23.29
CA ALA A 149 -5.45 0.86 -23.48
C ALA A 149 -5.03 0.32 -24.87
N ALA A 150 -5.90 -0.45 -25.53
CA ALA A 150 -5.68 -0.90 -26.91
C ALA A 150 -5.90 0.23 -27.95
N ARG A 151 -6.67 1.26 -27.59
CA ARG A 151 -6.99 2.41 -28.46
C ARG A 151 -6.14 3.63 -28.16
N GLU A 152 -5.85 3.84 -26.88
CA GLU A 152 -5.12 5.01 -26.39
C GLU A 152 -3.68 4.65 -26.13
N THR A 153 -2.77 5.27 -26.85
CA THR A 153 -1.33 5.15 -26.56
C THR A 153 -1.02 5.89 -25.26
N SER A 154 -0.27 5.22 -24.37
CA SER A 154 0.23 5.83 -23.12
C SER A 154 -0.87 6.18 -22.09
N LEU A 155 -1.90 5.34 -21.96
CA LEU A 155 -2.90 5.48 -20.89
C LEU A 155 -2.25 5.17 -19.53
N ILE A 156 -1.76 6.20 -18.85
CA ILE A 156 -1.15 6.10 -17.52
C ILE A 156 -2.25 6.22 -16.48
N LEU A 157 -2.37 5.21 -15.60
CA LEU A 157 -3.36 5.17 -14.53
C LEU A 157 -2.82 5.67 -13.19
N ALA A 158 -1.51 5.62 -13.00
CA ALA A 158 -0.83 6.14 -11.83
C ALA A 158 0.55 6.67 -12.22
N THR A 159 0.95 7.77 -11.61
CA THR A 159 2.31 8.31 -11.71
C THR A 159 2.92 8.35 -10.32
N ILE A 160 4.09 7.71 -10.18
CA ILE A 160 4.86 7.64 -8.93
C ILE A 160 6.14 8.46 -9.13
N GLU A 161 6.28 9.53 -8.37
CA GLU A 161 7.53 10.28 -8.32
C GLU A 161 8.58 9.49 -7.55
N VAL A 162 9.76 9.34 -8.13
CA VAL A 162 10.87 8.57 -7.55
C VAL A 162 12.17 9.37 -7.62
N ARG A 163 13.12 8.98 -6.78
CA ARG A 163 14.53 9.39 -6.91
C ARG A 163 15.34 8.23 -7.46
N HIS A 164 16.41 8.56 -8.20
CA HIS A 164 17.28 7.55 -8.81
C HIS A 164 16.53 6.63 -9.78
N VAL A 165 15.72 7.22 -10.65
CA VAL A 165 14.85 6.52 -11.60
C VAL A 165 15.62 5.53 -12.48
N LYS A 166 16.88 5.80 -12.83
CA LYS A 166 17.74 4.91 -13.62
C LYS A 166 18.04 3.61 -12.87
N THR A 167 18.44 3.73 -11.58
CA THR A 167 18.72 2.57 -10.73
C THR A 167 17.47 1.71 -10.53
N LEU A 168 16.31 2.36 -10.37
CA LEU A 168 15.03 1.67 -10.28
C LEU A 168 14.70 0.91 -11.57
N PHE A 169 14.87 1.55 -12.74
CA PHE A 169 14.67 0.96 -14.06
C PHE A 169 15.52 -0.29 -14.25
N GLU A 170 16.83 -0.20 -13.99
CA GLU A 170 17.77 -1.33 -14.09
C GLU A 170 17.40 -2.47 -13.13
N GLY A 171 16.93 -2.14 -11.93
CA GLY A 171 16.43 -3.11 -10.96
C GLY A 171 15.20 -3.86 -11.44
N TYR A 172 14.27 -3.18 -12.09
CA TYR A 172 13.08 -3.78 -12.68
C TYR A 172 13.41 -4.62 -13.93
N GLU A 173 14.33 -4.16 -14.75
CA GLU A 173 14.82 -4.91 -15.92
C GLU A 173 15.41 -6.26 -15.49
N ARG A 174 16.26 -6.30 -14.45
CA ARG A 174 16.80 -7.55 -13.89
C ARG A 174 15.73 -8.51 -13.34
N ARG A 175 14.60 -7.99 -12.90
CA ARG A 175 13.46 -8.79 -12.42
C ARG A 175 12.49 -9.22 -13.53
N GLY A 176 12.80 -8.89 -14.79
CA GLY A 176 11.97 -9.23 -15.95
C GLY A 176 10.62 -8.51 -15.95
N VAL A 177 10.58 -7.25 -15.51
CA VAL A 177 9.39 -6.41 -15.60
C VAL A 177 9.15 -6.02 -17.05
N GLU A 178 7.90 -6.05 -17.51
CA GLU A 178 7.50 -5.59 -18.84
C GLU A 178 7.33 -4.06 -18.83
N PHE A 179 8.00 -3.39 -19.76
CA PHE A 179 7.90 -1.94 -19.93
C PHE A 179 7.00 -1.60 -21.13
N SER A 180 5.97 -0.80 -20.89
CA SER A 180 5.20 -0.17 -21.96
C SER A 180 5.95 1.03 -22.56
N GLN A 181 6.82 1.68 -21.77
CA GLN A 181 7.79 2.67 -22.22
C GLN A 181 9.11 2.45 -21.45
N ARG A 182 10.21 2.33 -22.19
CA ARG A 182 11.53 2.27 -21.56
C ARG A 182 11.98 3.63 -21.07
N LEU A 183 13.06 3.67 -20.31
CA LEU A 183 13.60 4.90 -19.73
C LEU A 183 13.89 5.94 -20.81
N VAL A 184 13.25 7.09 -20.71
CA VAL A 184 13.41 8.20 -21.64
C VAL A 184 13.47 9.54 -20.91
N ARG A 185 14.24 10.47 -21.46
CA ARG A 185 14.22 11.88 -21.06
C ARG A 185 13.10 12.59 -21.81
N GLN A 186 12.18 13.16 -21.08
CA GLN A 186 11.03 13.87 -21.60
C GLN A 186 11.39 15.33 -21.98
N ALA A 187 10.68 15.88 -22.95
CA ALA A 187 10.88 17.27 -23.41
C ALA A 187 10.63 18.31 -22.30
N TRP A 188 9.76 17.98 -21.33
CA TRP A 188 9.48 18.83 -20.17
C TRP A 188 10.53 18.71 -19.04
N GLY A 189 11.62 17.97 -19.25
CA GLY A 189 12.80 17.96 -18.39
C GLY A 189 12.88 16.78 -17.40
N GLY A 190 11.83 15.98 -17.21
CA GLY A 190 11.86 14.78 -16.39
C GLY A 190 12.50 13.59 -17.08
N ILE A 191 12.72 12.52 -16.32
CA ILE A 191 13.11 11.21 -16.83
C ILE A 191 12.10 10.21 -16.29
N ASP A 192 11.51 9.40 -17.15
CA ASP A 192 10.52 8.42 -16.76
C ASP A 192 10.64 7.11 -17.53
N PHE A 193 9.96 6.09 -17.02
CA PHE A 193 9.64 4.84 -17.69
C PHE A 193 8.28 4.36 -17.24
N HIS A 194 7.63 3.53 -18.06
CA HIS A 194 6.30 3.01 -17.74
C HIS A 194 6.33 1.48 -17.66
N VAL A 195 5.70 0.96 -16.61
CA VAL A 195 5.50 -0.46 -16.37
C VAL A 195 4.07 -0.83 -16.71
N ARG A 196 3.90 -1.99 -17.35
CA ARG A 196 2.60 -2.62 -17.58
C ARG A 196 2.44 -3.78 -16.60
N ASP A 197 1.35 -3.79 -15.83
CA ASP A 197 1.04 -4.93 -14.98
C ASP A 197 0.31 -6.05 -15.75
N LEU A 198 -0.05 -7.12 -15.04
CA LEU A 198 -0.67 -8.32 -15.60
C LEU A 198 -2.09 -8.09 -16.18
N ASP A 199 -2.73 -6.99 -15.81
CA ASP A 199 -4.06 -6.58 -16.25
C ASP A 199 -4.05 -5.35 -17.17
N SER A 200 -2.86 -5.02 -17.71
CA SER A 200 -2.61 -3.89 -18.62
C SER A 200 -2.75 -2.50 -17.97
N ASN A 201 -2.73 -2.41 -16.65
CA ASN A 201 -2.60 -1.13 -16.00
C ASN A 201 -1.19 -0.58 -16.24
N VAL A 202 -1.09 0.67 -16.66
CA VAL A 202 0.19 1.35 -16.90
C VAL A 202 0.49 2.31 -15.76
N ILE A 203 1.67 2.11 -15.14
CA ILE A 203 2.19 2.94 -14.06
C ILE A 203 3.46 3.63 -14.56
N SER A 204 3.51 4.95 -14.46
CA SER A 204 4.69 5.77 -14.73
C SER A 204 5.52 5.93 -13.47
N PHE A 205 6.85 5.74 -13.60
CA PHE A 205 7.84 6.08 -12.57
C PHE A 205 8.66 7.23 -13.11
N VAL A 206 8.62 8.38 -12.44
CA VAL A 206 9.20 9.63 -12.94
C VAL A 206 10.12 10.27 -11.91
N GLU A 207 11.24 10.80 -12.38
CA GLU A 207 12.11 11.69 -11.64
C GLU A 207 12.07 13.08 -12.30
N TYR A 208 11.51 14.05 -11.55
CA TYR A 208 11.50 15.43 -11.99
C TYR A 208 12.87 16.10 -11.77
N ARG A 209 13.30 16.95 -12.70
CA ARG A 209 14.40 17.86 -12.39
C ARG A 209 13.95 18.79 -11.26
N ARG A 210 14.67 18.79 -10.16
CA ARG A 210 14.59 19.91 -9.23
C ARG A 210 15.20 21.11 -9.96
N SER A 211 14.41 22.16 -10.16
CA SER A 211 14.97 23.47 -10.42
C SER A 211 15.71 23.86 -9.13
N ASP A 212 17.03 24.01 -9.19
CA ASP A 212 17.85 24.57 -8.10
C ASP A 212 17.59 26.09 -7.92
N ASN A 213 16.34 26.50 -7.93
CA ASN A 213 15.91 27.88 -7.71
C ASN A 213 14.92 27.90 -6.53
N ALA A 214 15.47 27.75 -5.33
CA ALA A 214 14.85 28.23 -4.10
C ALA A 214 15.99 28.73 -3.20
N THR A 215 16.67 29.78 -3.68
CA THR A 215 17.47 30.69 -2.84
C THR A 215 17.14 32.09 -3.34
N GLU A 216 16.16 32.72 -2.70
CA GLU A 216 16.12 34.15 -2.36
C GLU A 216 14.97 34.36 -1.36
#